data_8d79f2bac916b10a7701f1ee69c8e4e8
#
_entry.id   8d79f2bac916b10a7701f1ee69c8e4e8
#
_cell.length_a   1.000
_cell.length_b   1.000
_cell.length_c   1.000
_cell.angle_alpha   90.00
_cell.angle_beta   90.00
_cell.angle_gamma   90.00
#
_symmetry.space_group_name_H-M   'P 1'
#
loop_
_entity.id
_entity.type
_entity.pdbx_description
1 polymer ?
#
loop_
_entity_poly.entity_id
_entity_poly.type
_entity_poly.pdbx_seq_one_letter_code
_entity_poly.pdbx_strand_id
1 'polypeptide(L)'
;MIKIEDEQPSCSIGRSFIDEGIASLASVFPDEGIETVRNALMTYEDVELAACVLMNTVDDGNESTGKVTEDKDVYDTLKKLRNGMKSFVSAERIKVDEEDVAIDMLQYYKSNEFDPKIQLVMRFRSQPGVDSGGLLRQAFTSAFEAIAQNQVPGLKLFTGPPNRLTPMYSNGNLLSSIFETLGKMMGHSLIQQGPGFPYLAPAIYCYIATGDLNEAISRASCMDVELLTDFREGK
;
A
#
# COMPACT_ATOMS: atom_id res chain seq x y z
N MET A 1 -27.21 11.32 50.56
CA MET A 1 -26.58 12.39 49.83
C MET A 1 -25.21 11.90 49.42
N ILE A 2 -25.13 11.20 48.26
CA ILE A 2 -23.92 10.57 47.74
C ILE A 2 -23.34 11.53 46.69
N LYS A 3 -22.13 12.02 46.94
CA LYS A 3 -21.40 12.83 45.96
C LYS A 3 -20.86 11.91 44.89
N ILE A 4 -21.27 12.15 43.67
CA ILE A 4 -20.67 11.56 42.46
C ILE A 4 -19.51 12.50 42.08
N GLU A 5 -18.28 12.02 42.21
CA GLU A 5 -17.12 12.71 41.67
C GLU A 5 -17.00 12.34 40.19
N ASP A 6 -17.08 13.36 39.34
CA ASP A 6 -16.82 13.26 37.91
C ASP A 6 -15.32 13.01 37.67
N GLU A 7 -14.92 11.77 37.43
CA GLU A 7 -13.60 11.47 36.87
C GLU A 7 -13.66 11.70 35.35
N GLN A 8 -13.05 12.77 34.90
CA GLN A 8 -12.69 12.98 33.50
C GLN A 8 -11.61 11.95 33.11
N PRO A 9 -11.77 11.22 31.99
CA PRO A 9 -10.69 10.37 31.46
C PRO A 9 -9.57 11.25 30.94
N SER A 10 -8.46 11.28 31.65
CA SER A 10 -7.26 12.00 31.29
C SER A 10 -6.63 11.42 30.02
N CYS A 11 -6.32 12.33 29.09
CA CYS A 11 -5.59 12.14 27.83
C CYS A 11 -4.13 11.71 28.08
N SER A 12 -3.90 10.52 28.67
CA SER A 12 -2.56 9.99 28.99
C SER A 12 -2.01 9.03 27.91
N ILE A 13 -2.88 8.46 27.05
CA ILE A 13 -2.46 7.46 26.05
C ILE A 13 -1.64 8.09 24.92
N GLY A 14 -1.97 9.31 24.49
CA GLY A 14 -1.24 9.98 23.42
C GLY A 14 0.19 10.43 23.79
N ARG A 15 0.44 10.78 25.04
CA ARG A 15 1.77 11.18 25.48
C ARG A 15 2.74 10.02 25.60
N SER A 16 2.30 8.87 26.08
CA SER A 16 3.13 7.66 26.18
C SER A 16 3.60 7.16 24.81
N PHE A 17 2.71 7.15 23.80
CA PHE A 17 3.05 6.76 22.43
C PHE A 17 4.12 7.69 21.81
N ILE A 18 3.95 8.99 21.99
CA ILE A 18 4.90 9.99 21.46
C ILE A 18 6.27 9.86 22.15
N ASP A 19 6.30 9.71 23.47
CA ASP A 19 7.54 9.61 24.22
C ASP A 19 8.29 8.30 23.89
N GLU A 20 7.62 7.18 23.76
CA GLU A 20 8.19 5.90 23.34
C GLU A 20 8.68 5.94 21.88
N GLY A 21 7.90 6.55 20.98
CA GLY A 21 8.27 6.73 19.59
C GLY A 21 9.51 7.62 19.43
N ILE A 22 9.60 8.72 20.16
CA ILE A 22 10.78 9.60 20.17
C ILE A 22 12.00 8.84 20.69
N ALA A 23 11.88 8.08 21.79
CA ALA A 23 12.99 7.32 22.35
C ALA A 23 13.49 6.24 21.36
N SER A 24 12.59 5.56 20.71
CA SER A 24 12.90 4.56 19.69
C SER A 24 13.63 5.17 18.49
N LEU A 25 13.10 6.25 17.92
CA LEU A 25 13.71 6.92 16.76
C LEU A 25 15.05 7.59 17.11
N ALA A 26 15.16 8.23 18.24
CA ALA A 26 16.42 8.84 18.68
C ALA A 26 17.55 7.82 18.92
N SER A 27 17.21 6.57 19.25
CA SER A 27 18.20 5.49 19.35
C SER A 27 18.73 5.02 18.00
N VAL A 28 17.91 5.14 16.95
CA VAL A 28 18.26 4.75 15.57
C VAL A 28 18.96 5.90 14.83
N PHE A 29 18.61 7.14 15.14
CA PHE A 29 19.12 8.37 14.51
C PHE A 29 19.80 9.27 15.55
N PRO A 30 20.97 8.87 16.11
CA PRO A 30 21.62 9.62 17.18
C PRO A 30 22.15 10.99 16.75
N ASP A 31 22.40 11.18 15.47
CA ASP A 31 22.91 12.43 14.89
C ASP A 31 21.80 13.45 14.60
N GLU A 32 20.55 13.01 14.61
CA GLU A 32 19.39 13.88 14.42
C GLU A 32 18.97 14.54 15.74
N GLY A 33 18.65 15.82 15.67
CA GLY A 33 18.16 16.54 16.85
C GLY A 33 16.81 15.99 17.32
N ILE A 34 16.61 15.91 18.64
CA ILE A 34 15.34 15.41 19.25
C ILE A 34 14.11 16.16 18.72
N GLU A 35 14.26 17.45 18.41
CA GLU A 35 13.18 18.25 17.80
C GLU A 35 12.84 17.81 16.38
N THR A 36 13.82 17.40 15.57
CA THR A 36 13.63 16.86 14.22
C THR A 36 12.86 15.55 14.29
N VAL A 37 13.31 14.66 15.18
CA VAL A 37 12.65 13.36 15.43
C VAL A 37 11.21 13.56 15.93
N ARG A 38 11.00 14.48 16.85
CA ARG A 38 9.67 14.81 17.37
C ARG A 38 8.76 15.35 16.28
N ASN A 39 9.24 16.28 15.47
CA ASN A 39 8.48 16.88 14.40
C ASN A 39 8.09 15.85 13.32
N ALA A 40 9.02 14.93 12.98
CA ALA A 40 8.73 13.82 12.08
C ALA A 40 7.61 12.94 12.66
N LEU A 41 7.73 12.50 13.90
CA LEU A 41 6.72 11.64 14.53
C LEU A 41 5.36 12.35 14.68
N MET A 42 5.35 13.63 15.03
CA MET A 42 4.10 14.39 15.12
C MET A 42 3.47 14.68 13.76
N THR A 43 4.26 14.77 12.70
CA THR A 43 3.77 14.99 11.34
C THR A 43 3.15 13.73 10.75
N TYR A 44 3.77 12.58 10.97
CA TYR A 44 3.38 11.33 10.34
C TYR A 44 2.56 10.41 11.25
N GLU A 45 2.51 10.67 12.56
CA GLU A 45 1.77 9.91 13.57
C GLU A 45 2.03 8.39 13.53
N ASP A 46 3.17 7.99 12.93
CA ASP A 46 3.60 6.61 12.70
C ASP A 46 5.12 6.53 12.79
N VAL A 47 5.64 5.62 13.63
CA VAL A 47 7.08 5.51 13.93
C VAL A 47 7.87 5.03 12.71
N GLU A 48 7.32 4.07 11.94
CA GLU A 48 8.01 3.52 10.76
C GLU A 48 8.11 4.56 9.65
N LEU A 49 7.04 5.33 9.46
CA LEU A 49 7.01 6.38 8.45
C LEU A 49 7.91 7.56 8.81
N ALA A 50 7.94 7.95 10.09
CA ALA A 50 8.87 8.94 10.60
C ALA A 50 10.33 8.48 10.43
N ALA A 51 10.62 7.19 10.68
CA ALA A 51 11.94 6.61 10.44
C ALA A 51 12.34 6.68 8.96
N CYS A 52 11.44 6.32 8.04
CA CYS A 52 11.70 6.41 6.60
C CYS A 52 12.04 7.83 6.15
N VAL A 53 11.35 8.83 6.70
CA VAL A 53 11.63 10.24 6.38
C VAL A 53 12.99 10.67 6.93
N LEU A 54 13.32 10.31 8.17
CA LEU A 54 14.62 10.61 8.77
C LEU A 54 15.77 9.93 8.02
N MET A 55 15.61 8.68 7.55
CA MET A 55 16.60 8.01 6.71
C MET A 55 16.90 8.77 5.42
N ASN A 56 15.87 9.37 4.81
CA ASN A 56 16.05 10.12 3.55
C ASN A 56 16.64 11.53 3.76
N THR A 57 16.70 12.03 4.99
CA THR A 57 17.34 13.33 5.30
C THR A 57 18.84 13.23 5.55
N VAL A 58 19.37 12.01 5.83
CA VAL A 58 20.78 11.79 6.18
C VAL A 58 21.73 11.79 4.97
N ASP A 59 21.20 11.67 3.75
CA ASP A 59 22.03 11.43 2.57
C ASP A 59 21.92 12.56 1.52
N ASP A 60 22.02 13.83 1.91
CA ASP A 60 22.39 14.88 0.95
C ASP A 60 22.66 16.24 1.63
N GLY A 61 23.93 16.57 1.76
CA GLY A 61 24.41 17.96 1.85
C GLY A 61 24.24 18.71 0.52
N ASN A 62 23.15 18.51 -0.21
CA ASN A 62 22.84 19.29 -1.41
C ASN A 62 21.32 19.49 -1.54
N GLU A 63 20.93 20.75 -1.69
CA GLU A 63 19.56 21.23 -1.81
C GLU A 63 18.73 20.42 -2.82
N SER A 64 17.76 19.63 -2.34
CA SER A 64 16.62 19.21 -3.15
C SER A 64 15.31 19.32 -2.36
N THR A 65 14.85 20.54 -2.21
CA THR A 65 13.54 20.92 -1.64
C THR A 65 12.33 20.38 -2.41
N GLY A 66 12.53 19.69 -3.55
CA GLY A 66 11.45 19.16 -4.38
C GLY A 66 10.90 17.80 -3.94
N LYS A 67 11.76 16.91 -3.41
CA LYS A 67 11.37 15.52 -3.11
C LYS A 67 10.48 15.37 -1.87
N VAL A 68 10.77 16.13 -0.83
CA VAL A 68 10.03 16.10 0.45
C VAL A 68 8.60 16.61 0.31
N THR A 69 8.36 17.55 -0.63
CA THR A 69 7.02 18.10 -0.88
C THR A 69 6.13 17.14 -1.64
N GLU A 70 6.67 16.35 -2.57
CA GLU A 70 5.90 15.36 -3.35
C GLU A 70 5.45 14.19 -2.47
N ASP A 71 6.34 13.64 -1.65
CA ASP A 71 6.01 12.53 -0.73
C ASP A 71 4.97 12.95 0.31
N LYS A 72 5.06 14.17 0.84
CA LYS A 72 4.07 14.72 1.76
C LYS A 72 2.70 14.88 1.11
N ASP A 73 2.64 15.33 -0.13
CA ASP A 73 1.38 15.50 -0.88
C ASP A 73 0.69 14.16 -1.14
N VAL A 74 1.45 13.12 -1.50
CA VAL A 74 0.94 11.74 -1.67
C VAL A 74 0.39 11.21 -0.35
N TYR A 75 1.12 11.36 0.75
CA TYR A 75 0.68 10.91 2.07
C TYR A 75 -0.60 11.62 2.50
N ASP A 76 -0.66 12.94 2.37
CA ASP A 76 -1.84 13.74 2.71
C ASP A 76 -3.06 13.34 1.86
N THR A 77 -2.84 13.01 0.59
CA THR A 77 -3.88 12.51 -0.30
C THR A 77 -4.42 11.16 0.15
N LEU A 78 -3.54 10.20 0.47
CA LEU A 78 -3.93 8.90 0.99
C LEU A 78 -4.64 9.02 2.35
N LYS A 79 -4.17 9.91 3.22
CA LYS A 79 -4.80 10.20 4.52
C LYS A 79 -6.21 10.77 4.34
N LYS A 80 -6.42 11.70 3.38
CA LYS A 80 -7.74 12.23 3.05
C LYS A 80 -8.68 11.14 2.52
N LEU A 81 -8.21 10.30 1.61
CA LEU A 81 -8.99 9.18 1.08
C LEU A 81 -9.40 8.21 2.19
N ARG A 82 -8.47 7.85 3.08
CA ARG A 82 -8.73 6.98 4.22
C ARG A 82 -9.76 7.57 5.18
N ASN A 83 -9.64 8.86 5.50
CA ASN A 83 -10.60 9.54 6.37
C ASN A 83 -12.01 9.62 5.74
N GLY A 84 -12.12 9.52 4.43
CA GLY A 84 -13.38 9.40 3.71
C GLY A 84 -13.99 8.00 3.70
N MET A 85 -13.29 6.98 4.19
CA MET A 85 -13.83 5.63 4.29
C MET A 85 -14.90 5.55 5.40
N LYS A 86 -15.83 4.63 5.23
CA LYS A 86 -16.87 4.36 6.23
C LYS A 86 -16.21 3.82 7.52
N SER A 87 -16.80 4.18 8.66
CA SER A 87 -16.30 3.80 9.98
C SER A 87 -16.07 2.29 10.12
N PHE A 88 -15.09 1.92 10.97
CA PHE A 88 -14.77 0.52 11.32
C PHE A 88 -15.98 -0.30 11.80
N VAL A 89 -17.01 0.35 12.35
CA VAL A 89 -18.26 -0.31 12.76
C VAL A 89 -19.01 -0.92 11.56
N SER A 90 -18.86 -0.31 10.38
CA SER A 90 -19.43 -0.81 9.11
C SER A 90 -18.39 -1.53 8.24
N ALA A 91 -17.25 -1.93 8.82
CA ALA A 91 -16.21 -2.65 8.09
C ALA A 91 -16.71 -3.99 7.57
N GLU A 92 -16.34 -4.31 6.35
CA GLU A 92 -16.64 -5.60 5.75
C GLU A 92 -15.64 -6.66 6.22
N ARG A 93 -16.17 -7.80 6.68
CA ARG A 93 -15.37 -8.90 7.19
C ARG A 93 -15.29 -10.00 6.16
N ILE A 94 -14.13 -10.14 5.54
CA ILE A 94 -13.88 -11.23 4.59
C ILE A 94 -13.08 -12.36 5.25
N LYS A 95 -13.48 -13.59 4.94
CA LYS A 95 -12.79 -14.80 5.38
C LYS A 95 -12.02 -15.37 4.19
N VAL A 96 -10.73 -15.50 4.35
CA VAL A 96 -9.85 -16.05 3.31
C VAL A 96 -9.22 -17.35 3.79
N ASP A 97 -8.90 -18.23 2.85
CA ASP A 97 -8.06 -19.38 3.09
C ASP A 97 -6.59 -18.98 2.95
N GLU A 98 -5.72 -19.50 3.82
CA GLU A 98 -4.27 -19.19 3.75
C GLU A 98 -3.63 -19.74 2.47
N GLU A 99 -4.13 -20.87 1.96
CA GLU A 99 -3.60 -21.51 0.75
C GLU A 99 -4.13 -20.83 -0.51
N ASP A 100 -5.37 -20.27 -0.46
CA ASP A 100 -6.08 -19.73 -1.61
C ASP A 100 -6.32 -18.20 -1.50
N VAL A 101 -5.53 -17.49 -0.68
CA VAL A 101 -5.74 -16.08 -0.37
C VAL A 101 -5.86 -15.19 -1.62
N ALA A 102 -5.08 -15.44 -2.66
CA ALA A 102 -5.13 -14.68 -3.90
C ALA A 102 -6.44 -14.90 -4.65
N ILE A 103 -6.95 -16.14 -4.68
CA ILE A 103 -8.20 -16.50 -5.33
C ILE A 103 -9.37 -15.83 -4.60
N ASP A 104 -9.45 -16.00 -3.28
CA ASP A 104 -10.51 -15.43 -2.45
C ASP A 104 -10.56 -13.90 -2.57
N MET A 105 -9.39 -13.24 -2.52
CA MET A 105 -9.30 -11.80 -2.69
C MET A 105 -9.72 -11.35 -4.09
N LEU A 106 -9.25 -12.00 -5.16
CA LEU A 106 -9.66 -11.67 -6.52
C LEU A 106 -11.17 -11.85 -6.72
N GLN A 107 -11.76 -12.89 -6.13
CA GLN A 107 -13.22 -13.09 -6.18
C GLN A 107 -13.97 -11.96 -5.48
N TYR A 108 -13.50 -11.54 -4.29
CA TYR A 108 -14.09 -10.42 -3.58
C TYR A 108 -14.03 -9.12 -4.38
N TYR A 109 -12.86 -8.74 -4.89
CA TYR A 109 -12.69 -7.49 -5.67
C TYR A 109 -13.39 -7.51 -7.04
N LYS A 110 -13.71 -8.69 -7.55
CA LYS A 110 -14.48 -8.87 -8.77
C LYS A 110 -15.99 -8.80 -8.53
N SER A 111 -16.44 -8.98 -7.29
CA SER A 111 -17.85 -8.98 -6.95
C SER A 111 -18.47 -7.59 -7.11
N ASN A 112 -19.79 -7.56 -7.36
CA ASN A 112 -20.56 -6.31 -7.39
C ASN A 112 -20.77 -5.71 -5.99
N GLU A 113 -20.40 -6.43 -4.94
CA GLU A 113 -20.52 -6.01 -3.54
C GLU A 113 -19.35 -5.16 -3.10
N PHE A 114 -18.25 -5.16 -3.86
CA PHE A 114 -17.07 -4.36 -3.55
C PHE A 114 -17.38 -2.85 -3.57
N ASP A 115 -17.23 -2.20 -2.42
CA ASP A 115 -17.31 -0.75 -2.25
C ASP A 115 -15.94 -0.22 -1.78
N PRO A 116 -15.22 0.60 -2.58
CA PRO A 116 -13.89 1.11 -2.23
C PRO A 116 -13.88 2.02 -0.99
N LYS A 117 -15.05 2.44 -0.52
CA LYS A 117 -15.20 3.29 0.68
C LYS A 117 -15.38 2.48 1.96
N ILE A 118 -15.48 1.16 1.86
CA ILE A 118 -15.64 0.30 3.03
C ILE A 118 -14.27 -0.21 3.49
N GLN A 119 -14.00 -0.09 4.78
CA GLN A 119 -12.83 -0.68 5.40
C GLN A 119 -12.95 -2.21 5.44
N LEU A 120 -11.89 -2.91 5.07
CA LEU A 120 -11.84 -4.38 5.19
C LEU A 120 -11.24 -4.80 6.53
N VAL A 121 -11.80 -5.87 7.07
CA VAL A 121 -11.25 -6.63 8.18
C VAL A 121 -11.05 -8.06 7.71
N MET A 122 -9.79 -8.53 7.78
CA MET A 122 -9.42 -9.86 7.30
C MET A 122 -9.53 -10.91 8.41
N ARG A 123 -9.97 -12.12 8.06
CA ARG A 123 -9.87 -13.29 8.89
C ARG A 123 -9.40 -14.47 8.06
N PHE A 124 -8.36 -15.14 8.53
CA PHE A 124 -8.02 -16.46 7.99
C PHE A 124 -8.94 -17.51 8.59
N ARG A 125 -9.36 -18.49 7.75
CA ARG A 125 -10.26 -19.57 8.18
C ARG A 125 -9.62 -20.47 9.25
N SER A 126 -8.30 -20.64 9.17
CA SER A 126 -7.48 -21.46 10.06
C SER A 126 -7.13 -20.79 11.40
N GLN A 127 -7.24 -19.45 11.50
CA GLN A 127 -6.79 -18.69 12.66
C GLN A 127 -7.95 -17.95 13.34
N PRO A 128 -8.24 -18.20 14.63
CA PRO A 128 -9.29 -17.50 15.37
C PRO A 128 -8.87 -16.10 15.86
N GLY A 129 -8.00 -15.40 15.13
CA GLY A 129 -7.51 -14.08 15.50
C GLY A 129 -8.46 -12.94 15.15
N VAL A 130 -8.40 -11.84 15.89
CA VAL A 130 -9.01 -10.56 15.52
C VAL A 130 -7.96 -9.76 14.74
N ASP A 131 -8.31 -9.29 13.54
CA ASP A 131 -7.43 -8.48 12.72
C ASP A 131 -7.21 -7.10 13.36
N SER A 132 -5.98 -6.84 13.75
CA SER A 132 -5.49 -5.52 14.17
C SER A 132 -4.80 -4.74 13.02
N GLY A 133 -5.06 -5.12 11.76
CA GLY A 133 -4.42 -4.58 10.56
C GLY A 133 -3.26 -5.42 10.04
N GLY A 134 -2.66 -6.28 10.86
CA GLY A 134 -1.58 -7.17 10.45
C GLY A 134 -2.02 -8.28 9.50
N LEU A 135 -3.16 -8.91 9.77
CA LEU A 135 -3.71 -9.97 8.92
C LEU A 135 -4.12 -9.44 7.53
N LEU A 136 -4.68 -8.24 7.46
CA LEU A 136 -5.03 -7.59 6.21
C LEU A 136 -3.77 -7.32 5.37
N ARG A 137 -2.71 -6.78 5.98
CA ARG A 137 -1.44 -6.49 5.33
C ARG A 137 -0.78 -7.78 4.82
N GLN A 138 -0.78 -8.84 5.64
CA GLN A 138 -0.30 -10.17 5.27
C GLN A 138 -1.06 -10.73 4.08
N ALA A 139 -2.40 -10.67 4.08
CA ALA A 139 -3.22 -11.18 2.99
C ALA A 139 -2.94 -10.47 1.67
N PHE A 140 -2.81 -9.13 1.67
CA PHE A 140 -2.43 -8.39 0.47
C PHE A 140 -1.03 -8.79 -0.02
N THR A 141 -0.06 -8.91 0.89
CA THR A 141 1.31 -9.30 0.51
C THR A 141 1.32 -10.68 -0.15
N SER A 142 0.72 -11.68 0.50
CA SER A 142 0.67 -13.05 -0.05
C SER A 142 -0.10 -13.12 -1.36
N ALA A 143 -1.23 -12.41 -1.48
CA ALA A 143 -2.00 -12.39 -2.72
C ALA A 143 -1.25 -11.71 -3.87
N PHE A 144 -0.61 -10.56 -3.62
CA PHE A 144 0.18 -9.86 -4.63
C PHE A 144 1.39 -10.67 -5.08
N GLU A 145 2.07 -11.35 -4.16
CA GLU A 145 3.18 -12.21 -4.48
C GLU A 145 2.73 -13.40 -5.34
N ALA A 146 1.67 -14.09 -4.96
CA ALA A 146 1.13 -15.20 -5.74
C ALA A 146 0.69 -14.78 -7.15
N ILE A 147 0.07 -13.61 -7.30
CA ILE A 147 -0.33 -13.05 -8.60
C ILE A 147 0.90 -12.68 -9.42
N ALA A 148 1.89 -12.00 -8.84
CA ALA A 148 3.10 -11.58 -9.53
C ALA A 148 3.94 -12.78 -10.02
N GLN A 149 3.99 -13.85 -9.24
CA GLN A 149 4.71 -15.08 -9.57
C GLN A 149 3.90 -16.05 -10.45
N ASN A 150 2.69 -15.68 -10.91
CA ASN A 150 1.76 -16.55 -11.66
C ASN A 150 1.48 -17.88 -10.94
N GLN A 151 1.39 -17.87 -9.62
CA GLN A 151 1.11 -19.06 -8.80
C GLN A 151 -0.38 -19.34 -8.64
N VAL A 152 -1.24 -18.42 -9.06
CA VAL A 152 -2.71 -18.61 -9.03
C VAL A 152 -3.10 -19.58 -10.14
N PRO A 153 -3.72 -20.72 -9.82
CA PRO A 153 -4.09 -21.72 -10.81
C PRO A 153 -4.95 -21.17 -11.94
N GLY A 154 -4.56 -21.44 -13.19
CA GLY A 154 -5.28 -20.98 -14.38
C GLY A 154 -5.18 -19.48 -14.67
N LEU A 155 -4.42 -18.72 -13.88
CA LEU A 155 -4.25 -17.29 -14.06
C LEU A 155 -2.78 -16.97 -14.37
N LYS A 156 -2.54 -16.38 -15.54
CA LYS A 156 -1.22 -15.94 -15.97
C LYS A 156 -1.34 -14.49 -16.44
N LEU A 157 -0.90 -13.55 -15.60
CA LEU A 157 -1.11 -12.12 -15.84
C LEU A 157 0.14 -11.39 -16.31
N PHE A 158 1.31 -11.87 -15.93
CA PHE A 158 2.55 -11.14 -16.10
C PHE A 158 3.63 -11.99 -16.75
N THR A 159 4.53 -11.30 -17.44
CA THR A 159 5.78 -11.83 -17.97
C THR A 159 6.93 -10.88 -17.63
N GLY A 160 8.15 -11.37 -17.71
CA GLY A 160 9.34 -10.57 -17.42
C GLY A 160 10.09 -11.02 -16.16
N PRO A 161 11.25 -10.41 -15.89
CA PRO A 161 12.04 -10.71 -14.70
C PRO A 161 11.35 -10.19 -13.42
N PRO A 162 11.68 -10.76 -12.25
CA PRO A 162 11.15 -10.27 -10.96
C PRO A 162 11.33 -8.76 -10.80
N ASN A 163 10.31 -8.09 -10.25
CA ASN A 163 10.25 -6.64 -10.03
C ASN A 163 10.31 -5.77 -11.31
N ARG A 164 10.15 -6.38 -12.48
CA ARG A 164 10.04 -5.69 -13.78
C ARG A 164 9.03 -6.39 -14.69
N LEU A 165 7.90 -6.74 -14.08
CA LEU A 165 6.84 -7.47 -14.77
C LEU A 165 6.09 -6.56 -15.74
N THR A 166 5.69 -7.15 -16.86
CA THR A 166 4.84 -6.52 -17.87
C THR A 166 3.54 -7.32 -17.98
N PRO A 167 2.38 -6.66 -18.09
CA PRO A 167 1.12 -7.34 -18.32
C PRO A 167 1.16 -8.18 -19.59
N MET A 168 0.69 -9.43 -19.50
CA MET A 168 0.65 -10.33 -20.64
C MET A 168 -0.68 -10.20 -21.38
N TYR A 169 -0.59 -9.95 -22.67
CA TYR A 169 -1.80 -9.93 -23.51
C TYR A 169 -2.46 -11.30 -23.58
N SER A 170 -3.74 -11.33 -23.27
CA SER A 170 -4.59 -12.51 -23.43
C SER A 170 -6.04 -12.09 -23.59
N ASN A 171 -6.74 -12.62 -24.58
CA ASN A 171 -8.17 -12.36 -24.73
C ASN A 171 -8.97 -12.76 -23.49
N GLY A 172 -8.59 -13.87 -22.83
CA GLY A 172 -9.22 -14.31 -21.59
C GLY A 172 -9.04 -13.30 -20.46
N ASN A 173 -7.83 -12.74 -20.29
CA ASN A 173 -7.55 -11.74 -19.28
C ASN A 173 -8.33 -10.43 -19.54
N LEU A 174 -8.44 -10.00 -20.79
CA LEU A 174 -9.19 -8.80 -21.14
C LEU A 174 -10.70 -8.99 -20.90
N LEU A 175 -11.26 -10.08 -21.39
CA LEU A 175 -12.70 -10.36 -21.25
C LEU A 175 -13.12 -10.60 -19.80
N SER A 176 -12.21 -11.09 -18.97
CA SER A 176 -12.47 -11.31 -17.54
C SER A 176 -12.38 -10.08 -16.68
N SER A 177 -11.92 -8.93 -17.20
CA SER A 177 -11.64 -7.69 -16.46
C SER A 177 -10.67 -7.88 -15.27
N ILE A 178 -9.77 -8.86 -15.38
CA ILE A 178 -8.89 -9.23 -14.25
C ILE A 178 -7.91 -8.12 -13.90
N PHE A 179 -7.41 -7.36 -14.88
CA PHE A 179 -6.52 -6.22 -14.62
C PHE A 179 -7.25 -5.07 -13.91
N GLU A 180 -8.54 -4.85 -14.22
CA GLU A 180 -9.38 -3.91 -13.49
C GLU A 180 -9.54 -4.36 -12.03
N THR A 181 -9.81 -5.65 -11.82
CA THR A 181 -9.92 -6.26 -10.48
C THR A 181 -8.64 -6.08 -9.69
N LEU A 182 -7.48 -6.35 -10.30
CA LEU A 182 -6.18 -6.16 -9.67
C LEU A 182 -5.92 -4.67 -9.35
N GLY A 183 -6.28 -3.76 -10.25
CA GLY A 183 -6.17 -2.31 -10.02
C GLY A 183 -7.01 -1.83 -8.82
N LYS A 184 -8.25 -2.32 -8.68
CA LYS A 184 -9.10 -2.07 -7.50
C LYS A 184 -8.42 -2.57 -6.22
N MET A 185 -7.87 -3.77 -6.26
CA MET A 185 -7.17 -4.38 -5.14
C MET A 185 -5.91 -3.59 -4.75
N MET A 186 -5.11 -3.16 -5.72
CA MET A 186 -3.91 -2.32 -5.49
C MET A 186 -4.27 -0.97 -4.86
N GLY A 187 -5.24 -0.25 -5.43
CA GLY A 187 -5.69 1.04 -4.92
C GLY A 187 -6.27 0.93 -3.51
N HIS A 188 -7.09 -0.09 -3.27
CA HIS A 188 -7.70 -0.30 -1.95
C HIS A 188 -6.67 -0.69 -0.87
N SER A 189 -5.65 -1.49 -1.25
CA SER A 189 -4.52 -1.80 -0.37
C SER A 189 -3.81 -0.54 0.10
N LEU A 190 -3.45 0.37 -0.81
CA LEU A 190 -2.76 1.62 -0.46
C LEU A 190 -3.60 2.52 0.46
N ILE A 191 -4.90 2.65 0.20
CA ILE A 191 -5.79 3.44 1.06
C ILE A 191 -5.85 2.86 2.48
N GLN A 192 -5.80 1.54 2.62
CA GLN A 192 -5.87 0.83 3.91
C GLN A 192 -4.50 0.57 4.56
N GLN A 193 -3.44 1.28 4.16
CA GLN A 193 -2.07 1.12 4.67
C GLN A 193 -1.48 -0.29 4.43
N GLY A 194 -2.00 -0.96 3.43
CA GLY A 194 -1.44 -2.22 2.96
C GLY A 194 -0.22 -2.01 2.06
N PRO A 195 0.39 -3.10 1.58
CA PRO A 195 1.52 -3.03 0.66
C PRO A 195 1.12 -2.46 -0.70
N GLY A 196 2.05 -1.82 -1.39
CA GLY A 196 1.95 -1.56 -2.81
C GLY A 196 2.11 -2.84 -3.64
N PHE A 197 2.14 -2.70 -4.95
CA PHE A 197 2.43 -3.81 -5.88
C PHE A 197 3.77 -3.55 -6.60
N PRO A 198 4.93 -3.76 -5.96
CA PRO A 198 6.24 -3.32 -6.43
C PRO A 198 6.84 -4.19 -7.54
N TYR A 199 6.03 -4.94 -8.25
CA TYR A 199 6.50 -5.95 -9.20
C TYR A 199 6.54 -5.48 -10.66
N LEU A 200 5.81 -4.42 -11.01
CA LEU A 200 5.73 -3.94 -12.40
C LEU A 200 7.00 -3.20 -12.84
N ALA A 201 7.28 -3.22 -14.12
CA ALA A 201 8.32 -2.39 -14.70
C ALA A 201 8.01 -0.88 -14.51
N PRO A 202 9.03 -0.02 -14.26
CA PRO A 202 8.82 1.42 -14.05
C PRO A 202 8.06 2.10 -15.18
N ALA A 203 8.28 1.68 -16.43
CA ALA A 203 7.55 2.19 -17.58
C ALA A 203 6.03 1.90 -17.50
N ILE A 204 5.63 0.76 -16.94
CA ILE A 204 4.22 0.41 -16.77
C ILE A 204 3.58 1.31 -15.70
N TYR A 205 4.28 1.58 -14.59
CA TYR A 205 3.80 2.55 -13.60
C TYR A 205 3.64 3.95 -14.19
N CYS A 206 4.62 4.40 -14.98
CA CYS A 206 4.54 5.68 -15.66
C CYS A 206 3.30 5.75 -16.56
N TYR A 207 3.06 4.71 -17.37
CA TYR A 207 1.89 4.65 -18.24
C TYR A 207 0.58 4.63 -17.46
N ILE A 208 0.50 3.88 -16.37
CA ILE A 208 -0.70 3.86 -15.50
C ILE A 208 -0.97 5.26 -14.92
N ALA A 209 0.09 5.99 -14.53
CA ALA A 209 -0.04 7.29 -13.89
C ALA A 209 -0.40 8.42 -14.87
N THR A 210 0.18 8.40 -16.08
CA THR A 210 0.11 9.52 -17.02
C THR A 210 -0.81 9.27 -18.22
N GLY A 211 -1.02 8.00 -18.58
CA GLY A 211 -1.67 7.60 -19.84
C GLY A 211 -0.83 7.91 -21.08
N ASP A 212 0.41 8.42 -20.92
CA ASP A 212 1.29 8.79 -22.03
C ASP A 212 2.32 7.68 -22.31
N LEU A 213 2.15 7.03 -23.45
CA LEU A 213 3.03 5.96 -23.89
C LEU A 213 4.45 6.47 -24.22
N ASN A 214 4.60 7.70 -24.74
CA ASN A 214 5.91 8.25 -25.08
C ASN A 214 6.70 8.54 -23.81
N GLU A 215 6.07 9.07 -22.79
CA GLU A 215 6.69 9.27 -21.48
C GLU A 215 7.10 7.93 -20.86
N ALA A 216 6.22 6.93 -20.89
CA ALA A 216 6.50 5.59 -20.40
C ALA A 216 7.71 4.96 -21.11
N ILE A 217 7.78 5.07 -22.45
CA ILE A 217 8.91 4.58 -23.25
C ILE A 217 10.20 5.30 -22.89
N SER A 218 10.16 6.62 -22.65
CA SER A 218 11.36 7.39 -22.27
C SER A 218 11.95 6.96 -20.93
N ARG A 219 11.11 6.42 -20.03
CA ARG A 219 11.52 5.87 -18.72
C ARG A 219 11.85 4.38 -18.77
N ALA A 220 11.64 3.73 -19.91
CA ALA A 220 11.94 2.31 -20.07
C ALA A 220 13.46 2.10 -20.12
N SER A 221 13.96 1.05 -19.47
CA SER A 221 15.32 0.56 -19.70
C SER A 221 15.39 -0.17 -21.04
N CYS A 222 16.61 -0.40 -21.56
CA CYS A 222 16.80 -1.15 -22.81
C CYS A 222 16.06 -2.49 -22.84
N MET A 223 15.94 -3.17 -21.69
CA MET A 223 15.19 -4.44 -21.57
C MET A 223 13.66 -4.24 -21.64
N ASP A 224 13.16 -3.09 -21.21
CA ASP A 224 11.73 -2.78 -21.28
C ASP A 224 11.33 -2.32 -22.68
N VAL A 225 12.24 -1.79 -23.45
CA VAL A 225 11.99 -1.29 -24.82
C VAL A 225 11.61 -2.45 -25.75
N GLU A 226 12.23 -3.64 -25.63
CA GLU A 226 11.87 -4.80 -26.43
C GLU A 226 10.41 -5.22 -26.15
N LEU A 227 10.02 -5.29 -24.87
CA LEU A 227 8.67 -5.62 -24.46
C LEU A 227 7.64 -4.56 -24.92
N LEU A 228 7.99 -3.27 -24.85
CA LEU A 228 7.13 -2.18 -25.30
C LEU A 228 7.02 -2.13 -26.83
N THR A 229 8.05 -2.57 -27.55
CA THR A 229 8.02 -2.67 -29.01
C THR A 229 7.05 -3.76 -29.46
N ASP A 230 7.03 -4.90 -28.79
CA ASP A 230 6.06 -5.97 -29.04
C ASP A 230 4.62 -5.52 -28.78
N PHE A 231 4.39 -4.71 -27.75
CA PHE A 231 3.09 -4.06 -27.50
C PHE A 231 2.68 -3.10 -28.63
N ARG A 232 3.63 -2.35 -29.19
CA ARG A 232 3.37 -1.40 -30.26
C ARG A 232 3.06 -2.09 -31.58
N GLU A 233 3.64 -3.27 -31.82
CA GLU A 233 3.45 -4.08 -33.03
C GLU A 233 2.25 -5.05 -32.92
N GLY A 234 1.58 -5.12 -31.78
CA GLY A 234 0.40 -5.96 -31.57
C GLY A 234 0.70 -7.47 -31.58
N LYS A 235 1.93 -7.85 -31.19
CA LYS A 235 2.36 -9.26 -31.08
C LYS A 235 2.09 -9.86 -29.72
#